data_86ba1b6716d450f4cd01d9df02b379b1
#
_entry.id   86ba1b6716d450f4cd01d9df02b379b1
#
_cell.length_a   1.000
_cell.length_b   1.000
_cell.length_c   1.000
_cell.angle_alpha   90.00
_cell.angle_beta   90.00
_cell.angle_gamma   90.00
#
_symmetry.space_group_name_H-M   'P 1'
#
loop_
_entity.id
_entity.type
_entity.pdbx_description
1 polymer ?
#
loop_
_entity_poly.entity_id
_entity_poly.type
_entity_poly.pdbx_seq_one_letter_code
_entity_poly.pdbx_strand_id
1 'polypeptide(L)'
;MKPSPRSQRSPGNSPSRRAWLRFRRNRLGYWSLVAFCTMVLLSLFAELISNDRPLIVHYEGSNYYPLFKDYPETTFGGDFLTATDYLDPFITERLSEKGNWAVFPLIHYGPRTLNYFATLPNPSPPTRENWLGTDDRGRDLLAQLIYGFRVSVLFALALTVTGVSLGLLAGALQGFFGGKTDLAFQR
;
A
#
# COMPACT_ATOMS: atom_id res chain seq x y z
N MET A 1 52.59 -44.96 -6.38
CA MET A 1 51.49 -44.24 -5.70
C MET A 1 50.96 -43.16 -6.66
N LYS A 2 49.73 -43.39 -7.23
CA LYS A 2 49.08 -42.41 -8.11
C LYS A 2 48.27 -41.42 -7.25
N PRO A 3 48.38 -40.09 -7.45
CA PRO A 3 47.57 -39.15 -6.70
C PRO A 3 46.09 -39.25 -7.15
N SER A 4 45.19 -39.31 -6.19
CA SER A 4 43.73 -39.32 -6.42
C SER A 4 43.28 -38.02 -7.09
N PRO A 5 42.33 -38.06 -8.04
CA PRO A 5 41.81 -36.86 -8.68
C PRO A 5 41.05 -36.02 -7.65
N ARG A 6 41.51 -34.78 -7.45
CA ARG A 6 40.75 -33.75 -6.70
C ARG A 6 39.39 -33.55 -7.35
N SER A 7 38.38 -33.91 -6.62
CA SER A 7 37.00 -33.62 -6.97
C SER A 7 36.88 -32.11 -7.23
N GLN A 8 36.78 -31.75 -8.51
CA GLN A 8 36.40 -30.39 -8.92
C GLN A 8 34.99 -30.10 -8.42
N ARG A 9 34.89 -29.36 -7.34
CA ARG A 9 33.62 -28.75 -6.92
C ARG A 9 33.21 -27.79 -8.02
N SER A 10 32.19 -28.20 -8.80
CA SER A 10 31.57 -27.32 -9.80
C SER A 10 31.08 -26.06 -9.13
N PRO A 11 31.49 -24.86 -9.61
CA PRO A 11 31.03 -23.62 -9.04
C PRO A 11 29.58 -23.37 -9.40
N GLY A 12 28.69 -23.21 -8.42
CA GLY A 12 27.51 -22.46 -8.65
C GLY A 12 26.12 -23.09 -8.53
N ASN A 13 25.90 -24.05 -7.64
CA ASN A 13 24.52 -24.45 -7.31
C ASN A 13 24.29 -24.36 -5.80
N SER A 14 24.15 -23.13 -5.29
CA SER A 14 23.72 -22.93 -3.91
C SER A 14 22.32 -23.54 -3.69
N PRO A 15 21.99 -24.08 -2.52
CA PRO A 15 20.66 -24.64 -2.21
C PRO A 15 19.52 -23.68 -2.52
N SER A 16 19.71 -22.38 -2.25
CA SER A 16 18.76 -21.32 -2.52
C SER A 16 18.49 -21.14 -4.03
N ARG A 17 19.52 -21.20 -4.88
CA ARG A 17 19.35 -21.11 -6.34
C ARG A 17 18.56 -22.30 -6.88
N ARG A 18 18.80 -23.51 -6.37
CA ARG A 18 18.04 -24.71 -6.78
C ARG A 18 16.58 -24.61 -6.35
N ALA A 19 16.32 -24.15 -5.13
CA ALA A 19 14.96 -23.90 -4.64
C ALA A 19 14.23 -22.87 -5.51
N TRP A 20 14.88 -21.77 -5.85
CA TRP A 20 14.33 -20.73 -6.73
C TRP A 20 14.01 -21.26 -8.14
N LEU A 21 14.91 -22.02 -8.75
CA LEU A 21 14.68 -22.61 -10.07
C LEU A 21 13.52 -23.63 -10.06
N ARG A 22 13.38 -24.41 -8.99
CA ARG A 22 12.21 -25.31 -8.82
C ARG A 22 10.91 -24.52 -8.68
N PHE A 23 10.93 -23.45 -7.88
CA PHE A 23 9.77 -22.58 -7.72
C PHE A 23 9.34 -21.93 -9.04
N ARG A 24 10.27 -21.39 -9.83
CA ARG A 24 9.96 -20.81 -11.15
C ARG A 24 9.37 -21.82 -12.14
N ARG A 25 9.67 -23.11 -12.00
CA ARG A 25 9.04 -24.17 -12.82
C ARG A 25 7.58 -24.42 -12.46
N ASN A 26 7.17 -24.11 -11.25
CA ASN A 26 5.76 -24.11 -10.85
C ASN A 26 5.12 -22.79 -11.33
N ARG A 27 4.55 -22.82 -12.54
CA ARG A 27 3.95 -21.63 -13.17
C ARG A 27 2.86 -20.99 -12.31
N LEU A 28 2.00 -21.82 -11.70
CA LEU A 28 0.92 -21.31 -10.85
C LEU A 28 1.48 -20.56 -9.64
N GLY A 29 2.39 -21.18 -8.88
CA GLY A 29 3.01 -20.54 -7.71
C GLY A 29 3.79 -19.28 -8.06
N TYR A 30 4.52 -19.27 -9.19
CA TYR A 30 5.27 -18.10 -9.64
C TYR A 30 4.33 -16.92 -9.98
N TRP A 31 3.29 -17.15 -10.78
CA TRP A 31 2.36 -16.10 -11.18
C TRP A 31 1.50 -15.61 -10.00
N SER A 32 1.13 -16.50 -9.06
CA SER A 32 0.44 -16.09 -7.83
C SER A 32 1.33 -15.17 -6.97
N LEU A 33 2.63 -15.48 -6.85
CA LEU A 33 3.56 -14.61 -6.14
C LEU A 33 3.71 -13.26 -6.85
N VAL A 34 3.86 -13.26 -8.18
CA VAL A 34 3.97 -12.03 -8.96
C VAL A 34 2.72 -11.16 -8.77
N ALA A 35 1.53 -11.76 -8.91
CA ALA A 35 0.26 -11.05 -8.71
C ALA A 35 0.16 -10.47 -7.29
N PHE A 36 0.47 -11.26 -6.27
CA PHE A 36 0.47 -10.81 -4.87
C PHE A 36 1.46 -9.65 -4.64
N CYS A 37 2.70 -9.78 -5.08
CA CYS A 37 3.71 -8.73 -4.95
C CYS A 37 3.29 -7.45 -5.69
N THR A 38 2.67 -7.57 -6.87
CA THR A 38 2.15 -6.43 -7.62
C THR A 38 1.04 -5.72 -6.83
N MET A 39 0.10 -6.47 -6.27
CA MET A 39 -0.97 -5.90 -5.43
C MET A 39 -0.41 -5.20 -4.19
N VAL A 40 0.59 -5.80 -3.53
CA VAL A 40 1.28 -5.18 -2.38
C VAL A 40 1.97 -3.88 -2.80
N LEU A 41 2.71 -3.89 -3.90
CA LEU A 41 3.38 -2.68 -4.42
C LEU A 41 2.36 -1.59 -4.76
N LEU A 42 1.28 -1.90 -5.47
CA LEU A 42 0.23 -0.93 -5.76
C LEU A 42 -0.39 -0.36 -4.48
N SER A 43 -0.61 -1.18 -3.47
CA SER A 43 -1.17 -0.71 -2.20
C SER A 43 -0.20 0.14 -1.36
N LEU A 44 1.12 -0.08 -1.50
CA LEU A 44 2.13 0.79 -0.86
C LEU A 44 2.14 2.20 -1.46
N PHE A 45 1.83 2.32 -2.76
CA PHE A 45 1.69 3.60 -3.45
C PHE A 45 0.23 4.05 -3.55
N ALA A 46 -0.59 3.67 -2.58
CA ALA A 46 -2.01 3.98 -2.56
C ALA A 46 -2.28 5.49 -2.69
N GLU A 47 -1.47 6.34 -2.05
CA GLU A 47 -1.60 7.80 -2.10
C GLU A 47 -1.42 8.40 -3.51
N LEU A 48 -0.66 7.73 -4.37
CA LEU A 48 -0.49 8.15 -5.77
C LEU A 48 -1.64 7.67 -6.67
N ILE A 49 -2.39 6.65 -6.23
CA ILE A 49 -3.47 6.04 -7.01
C ILE A 49 -4.83 6.59 -6.57
N SER A 50 -4.99 6.78 -5.27
CA SER A 50 -6.26 7.13 -4.62
C SER A 50 -6.00 8.10 -3.48
N ASN A 51 -6.35 9.36 -3.69
CA ASN A 51 -6.20 10.42 -2.69
C ASN A 51 -7.16 11.57 -3.03
N ASP A 52 -7.63 12.27 -2.01
CA ASP A 52 -8.44 13.50 -2.14
C ASP A 52 -7.59 14.75 -2.42
N ARG A 53 -6.25 14.62 -2.35
CA ARG A 53 -5.31 15.70 -2.62
C ARG A 53 -4.65 15.54 -3.98
N PRO A 54 -4.53 16.60 -4.77
CA PRO A 54 -3.76 16.57 -6.00
C PRO A 54 -2.27 16.32 -5.71
N LEU A 55 -1.61 15.66 -6.64
CA LEU A 55 -0.17 15.38 -6.57
C LEU A 55 0.63 16.67 -6.74
N ILE A 56 0.21 17.51 -7.68
CA ILE A 56 0.83 18.80 -8.02
C ILE A 56 -0.28 19.77 -8.37
N VAL A 57 -0.15 20.98 -7.86
CA VAL A 57 -1.01 22.13 -8.21
C VAL A 57 -0.12 23.25 -8.71
N HIS A 58 -0.45 23.79 -9.85
CA HIS A 58 0.12 25.02 -10.36
C HIS A 58 -0.93 26.12 -10.21
N TYR A 59 -0.66 27.12 -9.37
CA TYR A 59 -1.59 28.21 -9.08
C TYR A 59 -0.82 29.54 -9.05
N GLU A 60 -1.29 30.51 -9.83
CA GLU A 60 -0.69 31.86 -9.94
C GLU A 60 0.83 31.85 -10.14
N GLY A 61 1.32 30.97 -11.04
CA GLY A 61 2.74 30.89 -11.39
C GLY A 61 3.62 30.14 -10.38
N SER A 62 3.05 29.59 -9.30
CA SER A 62 3.75 28.82 -8.27
C SER A 62 3.32 27.37 -8.26
N ASN A 63 4.26 26.47 -7.96
CA ASN A 63 3.96 25.03 -7.84
C ASN A 63 3.79 24.64 -6.37
N TYR A 64 2.72 23.92 -6.08
CA TYR A 64 2.38 23.41 -4.77
C TYR A 64 2.30 21.89 -4.81
N TYR A 65 2.63 21.24 -3.69
CA TYR A 65 2.66 19.78 -3.55
C TYR A 65 1.77 19.33 -2.38
N PRO A 66 0.43 19.31 -2.56
CA PRO A 66 -0.50 19.03 -1.47
C PRO A 66 -0.37 17.64 -0.87
N LEU A 67 0.21 16.69 -1.62
CA LEU A 67 0.48 15.33 -1.11
C LEU A 67 1.44 15.33 0.08
N PHE A 68 2.39 16.29 0.12
CA PHE A 68 3.45 16.32 1.13
C PHE A 68 3.28 17.43 2.16
N LYS A 69 2.50 18.46 1.84
CA LYS A 69 2.33 19.63 2.69
C LYS A 69 0.89 20.13 2.65
N ASP A 70 0.33 20.40 3.83
CA ASP A 70 -0.96 21.05 3.95
C ASP A 70 -0.85 22.54 3.62
N TYR A 71 -1.74 23.02 2.78
CA TYR A 71 -1.87 24.42 2.44
C TYR A 71 -3.23 24.92 2.93
N PRO A 72 -3.29 26.13 3.51
CA PRO A 72 -4.56 26.72 3.87
C PRO A 72 -5.34 27.12 2.62
N GLU A 73 -6.65 27.14 2.72
CA GLU A 73 -7.55 27.50 1.63
C GLU A 73 -7.29 28.90 1.07
N THR A 74 -6.84 29.82 1.94
CA THR A 74 -6.41 31.18 1.54
C THR A 74 -5.28 31.17 0.50
N THR A 75 -4.50 30.12 0.39
CA THR A 75 -3.46 29.98 -0.65
C THR A 75 -4.06 29.90 -2.05
N PHE A 76 -5.29 29.37 -2.18
CA PHE A 76 -6.00 29.18 -3.44
C PHE A 76 -7.20 30.12 -3.60
N GLY A 77 -7.20 31.24 -2.86
CA GLY A 77 -8.21 32.29 -2.95
C GLY A 77 -9.47 32.04 -2.14
N GLY A 78 -9.45 31.10 -1.20
CA GLY A 78 -10.52 30.91 -0.24
C GLY A 78 -10.39 31.81 0.99
N ASP A 79 -11.39 31.77 1.87
CA ASP A 79 -11.50 32.66 3.02
C ASP A 79 -11.00 32.05 4.33
N PHE A 80 -10.76 30.74 4.38
CA PHE A 80 -10.46 30.02 5.61
C PHE A 80 -8.97 29.66 5.76
N LEU A 81 -8.48 29.69 6.99
CA LEU A 81 -7.12 29.23 7.34
C LEU A 81 -7.04 27.71 7.56
N THR A 82 -8.14 27.01 7.39
CA THR A 82 -8.18 25.53 7.46
C THR A 82 -7.50 24.90 6.25
N ALA A 83 -7.14 23.64 6.36
CA ALA A 83 -6.58 22.88 5.24
C ALA A 83 -7.57 22.87 4.06
N THR A 84 -7.03 23.06 2.86
CA THR A 84 -7.83 23.13 1.63
C THR A 84 -8.53 21.82 1.35
N ASP A 85 -9.85 21.88 1.10
CA ASP A 85 -10.60 20.78 0.49
C ASP A 85 -10.54 20.93 -1.04
N TYR A 86 -9.75 20.05 -1.68
CA TYR A 86 -9.56 20.09 -3.13
C TYR A 86 -10.73 19.51 -3.92
N LEU A 87 -11.72 18.92 -3.24
CA LEU A 87 -12.97 18.45 -3.85
C LEU A 87 -14.07 19.50 -3.81
N ASP A 88 -13.88 20.60 -3.07
CA ASP A 88 -14.80 21.72 -3.05
C ASP A 88 -14.92 22.31 -4.46
N PRO A 89 -16.16 22.49 -4.98
CA PRO A 89 -16.41 23.10 -6.29
C PRO A 89 -15.74 24.46 -6.46
N PHE A 90 -15.73 25.31 -5.42
CA PHE A 90 -15.08 26.62 -5.46
C PHE A 90 -13.58 26.50 -5.72
N ILE A 91 -12.89 25.62 -5.00
CA ILE A 91 -11.45 25.39 -5.19
C ILE A 91 -11.17 24.75 -6.55
N THR A 92 -11.99 23.78 -6.95
CA THR A 92 -11.86 23.11 -8.25
C THR A 92 -12.02 24.07 -9.41
N GLU A 93 -12.95 25.03 -9.33
CA GLU A 93 -13.14 26.07 -10.32
C GLU A 93 -11.89 26.97 -10.42
N ARG A 94 -11.37 27.44 -9.28
CA ARG A 94 -10.14 28.27 -9.20
C ARG A 94 -8.92 27.55 -9.80
N LEU A 95 -8.76 26.27 -9.53
CA LEU A 95 -7.67 25.46 -10.07
C LEU A 95 -7.82 25.17 -11.58
N SER A 96 -9.02 25.37 -12.13
CA SER A 96 -9.33 25.19 -13.56
C SER A 96 -9.26 26.51 -14.36
N GLU A 97 -9.06 27.65 -13.74
CA GLU A 97 -8.92 28.95 -14.40
C GLU A 97 -7.69 29.00 -15.31
N LYS A 98 -7.71 29.92 -16.29
CA LYS A 98 -6.62 30.08 -17.27
C LYS A 98 -5.27 30.32 -16.59
N GLY A 99 -4.31 29.45 -16.86
CA GLY A 99 -2.96 29.52 -16.30
C GLY A 99 -2.76 28.64 -15.06
N ASN A 100 -3.83 28.12 -14.46
CA ASN A 100 -3.77 27.19 -13.35
C ASN A 100 -4.03 25.76 -13.85
N TRP A 101 -3.52 24.77 -13.13
CA TRP A 101 -3.81 23.35 -13.37
C TRP A 101 -3.50 22.52 -12.13
N ALA A 102 -4.17 21.39 -11.99
CA ALA A 102 -3.92 20.41 -10.93
C ALA A 102 -3.89 19.00 -11.50
N VAL A 103 -2.98 18.19 -11.01
CA VAL A 103 -2.87 16.77 -11.37
C VAL A 103 -3.36 15.95 -10.18
N PHE A 104 -4.53 15.35 -10.36
CA PHE A 104 -5.10 14.46 -9.36
C PHE A 104 -4.66 13.02 -9.56
N PRO A 105 -4.68 12.19 -8.51
CA PRO A 105 -4.59 10.73 -8.63
C PRO A 105 -5.72 10.16 -9.51
N LEU A 106 -5.59 8.89 -9.89
CA LEU A 106 -6.58 8.19 -10.71
C LEU A 106 -7.96 8.11 -10.03
N ILE A 107 -7.98 7.96 -8.71
CA ILE A 107 -9.18 7.98 -7.86
C ILE A 107 -9.05 9.22 -6.98
N HIS A 108 -10.00 10.15 -7.13
CA HIS A 108 -9.98 11.45 -6.44
C HIS A 108 -10.45 11.38 -4.99
N TYR A 109 -10.59 10.19 -4.43
CA TYR A 109 -11.08 9.96 -3.08
C TYR A 109 -10.05 9.21 -2.25
N GLY A 110 -9.88 9.63 -1.01
CA GLY A 110 -9.16 8.89 0.01
C GLY A 110 -10.07 7.85 0.71
N PRO A 111 -9.51 7.02 1.62
CA PRO A 111 -10.27 5.96 2.29
C PRO A 111 -11.30 6.50 3.29
N ARG A 112 -11.19 7.76 3.69
CA ARG A 112 -12.08 8.42 4.64
C ARG A 112 -12.84 9.60 4.06
N THR A 113 -12.53 9.99 2.85
CA THR A 113 -13.11 11.15 2.16
C THR A 113 -14.57 10.88 1.88
N LEU A 114 -15.43 11.80 2.29
CA LEU A 114 -16.86 11.78 2.04
C LEU A 114 -17.14 12.53 0.76
N ASN A 115 -17.89 11.93 -0.14
CA ASN A 115 -18.36 12.63 -1.34
C ASN A 115 -19.64 13.42 -0.99
N TYR A 116 -19.49 14.67 -0.58
CA TYR A 116 -20.60 15.56 -0.26
C TYR A 116 -21.35 16.07 -1.49
N PHE A 117 -20.73 15.99 -2.66
CA PHE A 117 -21.28 16.51 -3.92
C PHE A 117 -21.80 15.37 -4.82
N ALA A 118 -22.00 14.17 -4.25
CA ALA A 118 -22.58 13.05 -4.97
C ALA A 118 -23.99 13.38 -5.47
N THR A 119 -24.25 13.12 -6.74
CA THR A 119 -25.55 13.33 -7.37
C THR A 119 -26.56 12.23 -7.01
N LEU A 120 -26.10 11.09 -6.55
CA LEU A 120 -26.91 9.93 -6.16
C LEU A 120 -26.91 9.74 -4.64
N PRO A 121 -28.02 9.23 -4.06
CA PRO A 121 -28.05 8.91 -2.65
C PRO A 121 -27.08 7.77 -2.32
N ASN A 122 -26.52 7.78 -1.11
CA ASN A 122 -25.65 6.73 -0.62
C ASN A 122 -26.46 5.59 0.05
N PRO A 123 -26.05 4.31 -0.14
CA PRO A 123 -24.93 3.84 -0.97
C PRO A 123 -25.23 3.97 -2.48
N SER A 124 -24.28 4.45 -3.26
CA SER A 124 -24.45 4.62 -4.70
C SER A 124 -23.87 3.43 -5.48
N PRO A 125 -24.49 3.05 -6.62
CA PRO A 125 -23.94 2.05 -7.52
C PRO A 125 -22.63 2.54 -8.16
N PRO A 126 -21.88 1.65 -8.85
CA PRO A 126 -20.70 2.02 -9.62
C PRO A 126 -20.97 3.16 -10.60
N THR A 127 -20.10 4.18 -10.56
CA THR A 127 -20.13 5.35 -11.44
C THR A 127 -18.76 5.57 -12.07
N ARG A 128 -18.62 6.59 -12.94
CA ARG A 128 -17.33 6.96 -13.51
C ARG A 128 -16.38 7.55 -12.45
N GLU A 129 -16.93 8.17 -11.43
CA GLU A 129 -16.15 8.78 -10.33
C GLU A 129 -15.85 7.75 -9.24
N ASN A 130 -16.83 6.90 -8.91
CA ASN A 130 -16.73 5.86 -7.90
C ASN A 130 -16.86 4.48 -8.57
N TRP A 131 -15.79 3.88 -9.02
CA TRP A 131 -15.79 2.67 -9.86
C TRP A 131 -16.44 1.45 -9.21
N LEU A 132 -16.39 1.32 -7.91
CA LEU A 132 -17.10 0.27 -7.15
C LEU A 132 -18.31 0.82 -6.39
N GLY A 133 -18.67 2.08 -6.62
CA GLY A 133 -19.71 2.75 -5.86
C GLY A 133 -19.24 3.27 -4.51
N THR A 134 -20.20 3.71 -3.69
CA THR A 134 -19.94 4.24 -2.35
C THR A 134 -20.57 3.37 -1.26
N ASP A 135 -20.06 3.50 -0.04
CA ASP A 135 -20.68 2.94 1.13
C ASP A 135 -21.89 3.79 1.61
N ASP A 136 -22.48 3.39 2.74
CA ASP A 136 -23.60 4.08 3.39
C ASP A 136 -23.30 5.52 3.79
N ARG A 137 -22.01 5.87 3.92
CA ARG A 137 -21.54 7.21 4.29
C ARG A 137 -21.03 8.03 3.11
N GLY A 138 -21.05 7.50 1.89
CA GLY A 138 -20.57 8.18 0.70
C GLY A 138 -19.05 8.08 0.49
N ARG A 139 -18.36 7.13 1.13
CA ARG A 139 -16.94 6.90 0.91
C ARG A 139 -16.72 5.95 -0.25
N ASP A 140 -15.69 6.18 -1.05
CA ASP A 140 -15.36 5.34 -2.19
C ASP A 140 -14.90 3.94 -1.76
N LEU A 141 -15.56 2.90 -2.27
CA LEU A 141 -15.27 1.50 -1.92
C LEU A 141 -13.92 1.05 -2.46
N LEU A 142 -13.50 1.53 -3.64
CA LEU A 142 -12.22 1.13 -4.22
C LEU A 142 -11.06 1.74 -3.44
N ALA A 143 -11.18 3.00 -3.02
CA ALA A 143 -10.22 3.64 -2.13
C ALA A 143 -10.06 2.84 -0.82
N GLN A 144 -11.18 2.47 -0.18
CA GLN A 144 -11.17 1.67 1.04
C GLN A 144 -10.51 0.30 0.85
N LEU A 145 -10.75 -0.36 -0.29
CA LEU A 145 -10.12 -1.66 -0.61
C LEU A 145 -8.59 -1.54 -0.76
N ILE A 146 -8.10 -0.53 -1.48
CA ILE A 146 -6.66 -0.33 -1.70
C ILE A 146 -5.94 -0.08 -0.38
N TYR A 147 -6.47 0.82 0.44
CA TYR A 147 -5.88 1.14 1.74
C TYR A 147 -6.06 0.02 2.77
N GLY A 148 -7.22 -0.64 2.79
CA GLY A 148 -7.50 -1.78 3.66
C GLY A 148 -6.58 -2.97 3.37
N PHE A 149 -6.32 -3.25 2.09
CA PHE A 149 -5.37 -4.28 1.67
C PHE A 149 -3.96 -4.00 2.20
N ARG A 150 -3.46 -2.75 2.08
CA ARG A 150 -2.17 -2.34 2.64
C ARG A 150 -2.08 -2.60 4.13
N VAL A 151 -3.07 -2.14 4.89
CA VAL A 151 -3.10 -2.33 6.34
C VAL A 151 -3.10 -3.81 6.70
N SER A 152 -3.92 -4.62 6.01
CA SER A 152 -4.01 -6.06 6.25
C SER A 152 -2.69 -6.79 5.97
N VAL A 153 -2.02 -6.46 4.86
CA VAL A 153 -0.72 -7.07 4.52
C VAL A 153 0.37 -6.67 5.49
N LEU A 154 0.46 -5.37 5.83
CA LEU A 154 1.46 -4.89 6.79
C LEU A 154 1.25 -5.50 8.18
N PHE A 155 0.00 -5.61 8.62
CA PHE A 155 -0.35 -6.26 9.88
C PHE A 155 0.02 -7.75 9.86
N ALA A 156 -0.32 -8.48 8.79
CA ALA A 156 0.04 -9.90 8.65
C ALA A 156 1.55 -10.12 8.64
N LEU A 157 2.32 -9.25 7.95
CA LEU A 157 3.78 -9.31 7.96
C LEU A 157 4.35 -9.02 9.36
N ALA A 158 3.87 -8.00 10.04
CA ALA A 158 4.29 -7.67 11.39
C ALA A 158 4.01 -8.82 12.37
N LEU A 159 2.81 -9.40 12.30
CA LEU A 159 2.42 -10.55 13.11
C LEU A 159 3.30 -11.77 12.83
N THR A 160 3.58 -12.05 11.56
CA THR A 160 4.43 -13.17 11.15
C THR A 160 5.87 -12.99 11.65
N VAL A 161 6.47 -11.82 11.46
CA VAL A 161 7.83 -11.51 11.94
C VAL A 161 7.91 -11.64 13.46
N THR A 162 6.97 -11.06 14.18
CA THR A 162 6.91 -11.14 15.63
C THR A 162 6.72 -12.57 16.12
N GLY A 163 5.77 -13.30 15.54
CA GLY A 163 5.48 -14.68 15.90
C GLY A 163 6.64 -15.63 15.64
N VAL A 164 7.30 -15.50 14.46
CA VAL A 164 8.49 -16.30 14.13
C VAL A 164 9.66 -15.96 15.06
N SER A 165 9.88 -14.69 15.36
CA SER A 165 10.96 -14.24 16.26
C SER A 165 10.75 -14.78 17.68
N LEU A 166 9.54 -14.67 18.22
CA LEU A 166 9.21 -15.20 19.55
C LEU A 166 9.29 -16.74 19.58
N GLY A 167 8.76 -17.40 18.55
CA GLY A 167 8.84 -18.87 18.44
C GLY A 167 10.28 -19.37 18.33
N LEU A 168 11.13 -18.67 17.56
CA LEU A 168 12.56 -19.02 17.45
C LEU A 168 13.29 -18.82 18.78
N LEU A 169 13.03 -17.70 19.48
CA LEU A 169 13.60 -17.44 20.82
C LEU A 169 13.15 -18.49 21.83
N ALA A 170 11.86 -18.79 21.89
CA ALA A 170 11.33 -19.81 22.80
C ALA A 170 11.91 -21.19 22.49
N GLY A 171 11.94 -21.60 21.20
CA GLY A 171 12.52 -22.86 20.77
C GLY A 171 14.03 -22.94 21.06
N ALA A 172 14.77 -21.85 20.86
CA ALA A 172 16.21 -21.82 21.20
C ALA A 172 16.45 -21.96 22.71
N LEU A 173 15.65 -21.28 23.54
CA LEU A 173 15.74 -21.40 25.00
C LEU A 173 15.39 -22.83 25.47
N GLN A 174 14.32 -23.43 24.93
CA GLN A 174 13.94 -24.82 25.22
C GLN A 174 15.05 -25.80 24.83
N GLY A 175 15.62 -25.63 23.62
CA GLY A 175 16.70 -26.49 23.12
C GLY A 175 18.01 -26.34 23.91
N PHE A 176 18.32 -25.13 24.40
CA PHE A 176 19.54 -24.86 25.17
C PHE A 176 19.46 -25.32 26.63
N PHE A 177 18.35 -25.02 27.30
CA PHE A 177 18.22 -25.33 28.73
C PHE A 177 17.69 -26.74 29.01
N GLY A 178 16.96 -27.35 28.07
CA GLY A 178 16.44 -28.74 28.18
C GLY A 178 15.72 -29.10 29.50
N GLY A 179 15.23 -30.32 29.65
CA GLY A 179 14.75 -30.86 30.91
C GLY A 179 13.50 -30.15 31.48
N LYS A 180 13.60 -29.51 32.67
CA LYS A 180 12.45 -28.90 33.37
C LYS A 180 11.83 -27.71 32.66
N THR A 181 12.58 -26.99 31.84
CA THR A 181 12.08 -25.87 31.03
C THR A 181 11.20 -26.37 29.89
N ASP A 182 11.57 -27.47 29.24
CA ASP A 182 10.78 -28.08 28.19
C ASP A 182 9.39 -28.51 28.69
N LEU A 183 9.35 -29.13 29.88
CA LEU A 183 8.08 -29.51 30.55
C LEU A 183 7.19 -28.30 30.92
N ALA A 184 7.79 -27.16 31.27
CA ALA A 184 7.04 -25.96 31.63
C ALA A 184 6.41 -25.26 30.41
N PHE A 185 7.08 -25.30 29.25
CA PHE A 185 6.58 -24.70 28.01
C PHE A 185 5.61 -25.60 27.23
N GLN A 186 5.61 -26.93 27.49
CA GLN A 186 4.67 -27.85 26.85
C GLN A 186 3.30 -27.92 27.55
N ARG A 187 3.13 -27.36 28.73
CA ARG A 187 1.87 -27.29 29.45
C ARG A 187 1.20 -25.91 29.29
#